data_c6c75898ff4fa6fd119e917ff86add2f
#
_entry.id   c6c75898ff4fa6fd119e917ff86add2f
#
_cell.length_a   1.000
_cell.length_b   1.000
_cell.length_c   1.000
_cell.angle_alpha   90.00
_cell.angle_beta   90.00
_cell.angle_gamma   90.00
#
_symmetry.space_group_name_H-M   'P 1'
#
loop_
_entity.id
_entity.type
_entity.pdbx_description
1 polymer ?
#
loop_
_entity_poly.entity_id
_entity_poly.type
_entity_poly.pdbx_seq_one_letter_code
_entity_poly.pdbx_strand_id
1 'polypeptide(L)'
;MEHSLYPVPPRFTVRRLVLMDLAAICTLYGACGRDAAWGTRETLAALFGEGEWWGGFLGGELVVCCACVPARSATPQAAALRGALAPARLPARFLLPPAATPEGRAFAGRFLSLLGERLWPPCASPEKRLAAAVPVKTGGLLLDGFFEAGFTLFLVRPLAALRPHYLLTPPGLRQPAPGTPNEDAVRRVHIPLADTLAVSRLLEQGFCGTALYEGADGQPALRLERPNPA
;
A
#
# COMPACT_ATOMS: atom_id res chain seq x y z
N MET A 1 33.30 -36.09 -0.91
CA MET A 1 32.15 -35.26 -1.36
C MET A 1 31.65 -34.50 -0.16
N GLU A 2 32.12 -33.27 -0.02
CA GLU A 2 31.65 -32.34 1.05
C GLU A 2 30.30 -31.79 0.64
N HIS A 3 29.24 -32.23 1.29
CA HIS A 3 27.95 -31.59 1.18
C HIS A 3 28.03 -30.21 1.87
N SER A 4 27.95 -29.16 1.07
CA SER A 4 27.84 -27.79 1.56
C SER A 4 26.66 -27.69 2.52
N LEU A 5 26.96 -27.56 3.81
CA LEU A 5 25.98 -27.44 4.93
C LEU A 5 25.42 -26.02 5.08
N TYR A 6 25.64 -25.14 4.11
CA TYR A 6 25.02 -23.80 4.16
C TYR A 6 23.58 -23.91 3.68
N PRO A 7 22.59 -23.65 4.54
CA PRO A 7 21.20 -23.62 4.11
C PRO A 7 21.04 -22.55 3.02
N VAL A 8 20.56 -22.96 1.86
CA VAL A 8 20.22 -22.02 0.79
C VAL A 8 19.17 -21.04 1.37
N PRO A 9 19.42 -19.72 1.35
CA PRO A 9 18.48 -18.77 1.91
C PRO A 9 17.10 -18.94 1.25
N PRO A 10 16.02 -18.90 2.02
CA PRO A 10 14.68 -19.13 1.50
C PRO A 10 14.37 -18.12 0.38
N ARG A 11 13.96 -18.64 -0.77
CA ARG A 11 13.66 -17.83 -1.96
C ARG A 11 12.33 -17.13 -1.78
N PHE A 12 12.31 -15.81 -1.95
CA PHE A 12 11.08 -15.03 -2.01
C PHE A 12 10.51 -15.06 -3.44
N THR A 13 9.24 -15.46 -3.56
CA THR A 13 8.53 -15.54 -4.85
C THR A 13 7.18 -14.86 -4.77
N VAL A 14 6.70 -14.32 -5.90
CA VAL A 14 5.38 -13.66 -5.99
C VAL A 14 4.54 -14.36 -7.06
N ARG A 15 3.31 -14.74 -6.69
CA ARG A 15 2.35 -15.33 -7.63
C ARG A 15 0.93 -14.86 -7.36
N ARG A 16 0.07 -15.04 -8.36
CA ARG A 16 -1.37 -14.90 -8.19
C ARG A 16 -1.88 -16.01 -7.27
N LEU A 17 -2.77 -15.64 -6.35
CA LEU A 17 -3.45 -16.57 -5.46
C LEU A 17 -4.70 -17.11 -6.13
N VAL A 18 -5.04 -18.34 -5.79
CA VAL A 18 -6.24 -19.04 -6.24
C VAL A 18 -7.14 -19.37 -5.06
N LEU A 19 -8.37 -19.82 -5.30
CA LEU A 19 -9.34 -20.09 -4.24
C LEU A 19 -8.83 -21.10 -3.19
N MET A 20 -7.96 -22.02 -3.59
CA MET A 20 -7.33 -22.97 -2.66
C MET A 20 -6.42 -22.28 -1.63
N ASP A 21 -5.92 -21.09 -1.92
CA ASP A 21 -5.08 -20.33 -0.99
C ASP A 21 -5.93 -19.57 0.07
N LEU A 22 -7.27 -19.58 -0.04
CA LEU A 22 -8.15 -18.80 0.84
C LEU A 22 -7.92 -19.08 2.32
N ALA A 23 -7.66 -20.33 2.69
CA ALA A 23 -7.37 -20.69 4.09
C ALA A 23 -6.10 -20.00 4.60
N ALA A 24 -5.03 -20.01 3.81
CA ALA A 24 -3.76 -19.33 4.15
C ALA A 24 -3.96 -17.80 4.23
N ILE A 25 -4.74 -17.22 3.34
CA ILE A 25 -5.10 -15.80 3.37
C ILE A 25 -5.85 -15.46 4.67
N CYS A 26 -6.87 -16.27 5.03
CA CYS A 26 -7.63 -16.07 6.29
C CYS A 26 -6.71 -16.14 7.51
N THR A 27 -5.80 -17.11 7.55
CA THR A 27 -4.80 -17.25 8.62
C THR A 27 -3.92 -16.00 8.70
N LEU A 28 -3.40 -15.53 7.57
CA LEU A 28 -2.54 -14.35 7.53
C LEU A 28 -3.29 -13.08 7.98
N TYR A 29 -4.53 -12.87 7.52
CA TYR A 29 -5.35 -11.75 7.97
C TYR A 29 -5.70 -11.84 9.45
N GLY A 30 -5.99 -13.03 9.97
CA GLY A 30 -6.24 -13.26 11.41
C GLY A 30 -5.02 -12.95 12.27
N ALA A 31 -3.84 -13.40 11.86
CA ALA A 31 -2.58 -13.14 12.56
C ALA A 31 -2.20 -11.64 12.59
N CYS A 32 -2.65 -10.85 11.62
CA CYS A 32 -2.38 -9.42 11.57
C CYS A 32 -3.24 -8.59 12.54
N GLY A 33 -4.09 -9.19 13.35
CA GLY A 33 -4.94 -8.50 14.34
C GLY A 33 -5.89 -7.48 13.72
N ARG A 34 -6.38 -7.74 12.52
CA ARG A 34 -7.16 -6.78 11.74
C ARG A 34 -8.60 -6.68 12.17
N ASP A 35 -9.14 -5.50 11.92
CA ASP A 35 -10.56 -5.23 12.03
C ASP A 35 -11.38 -6.32 11.34
N ALA A 36 -12.34 -6.85 12.08
CA ALA A 36 -13.24 -7.89 11.57
C ALA A 36 -13.87 -7.57 10.20
N ALA A 37 -14.05 -6.26 9.90
CA ALA A 37 -14.60 -5.79 8.64
C ALA A 37 -13.78 -6.16 7.38
N TRP A 38 -12.47 -6.38 7.50
CA TRP A 38 -11.61 -6.69 6.35
C TRP A 38 -11.16 -8.15 6.30
N GLY A 39 -11.28 -8.88 7.40
CA GLY A 39 -10.60 -10.16 7.60
C GLY A 39 -11.53 -11.33 7.85
N THR A 40 -12.86 -11.19 7.79
CA THR A 40 -13.74 -12.35 7.90
C THR A 40 -13.63 -13.23 6.66
N ARG A 41 -13.82 -14.53 6.82
CA ARG A 41 -13.76 -15.50 5.72
C ARG A 41 -14.75 -15.16 4.61
N GLU A 42 -15.94 -14.71 4.97
CA GLU A 42 -17.02 -14.33 4.05
C GLU A 42 -16.61 -13.11 3.23
N THR A 43 -16.06 -12.10 3.89
CA THR A 43 -15.54 -10.88 3.23
C THR A 43 -14.42 -11.19 2.26
N LEU A 44 -13.46 -12.01 2.68
CA LEU A 44 -12.33 -12.42 1.86
C LEU A 44 -12.78 -13.28 0.67
N ALA A 45 -13.73 -14.18 0.87
CA ALA A 45 -14.32 -15.00 -0.21
C ALA A 45 -15.07 -14.14 -1.25
N ALA A 46 -15.86 -13.15 -0.80
CA ALA A 46 -16.55 -12.23 -1.70
C ALA A 46 -15.54 -11.40 -2.52
N LEU A 47 -14.50 -10.89 -1.88
CA LEU A 47 -13.42 -10.16 -2.55
C LEU A 47 -12.68 -11.04 -3.57
N PHE A 48 -12.58 -12.35 -3.29
CA PHE A 48 -11.93 -13.29 -4.19
C PHE A 48 -12.65 -13.42 -5.52
N GLY A 49 -13.97 -13.34 -5.51
CA GLY A 49 -14.81 -13.38 -6.72
C GLY A 49 -14.71 -12.13 -7.59
N GLU A 50 -14.33 -10.98 -7.01
CA GLU A 50 -14.35 -9.70 -7.72
C GLU A 50 -12.97 -9.14 -8.05
N GLY A 51 -11.91 -9.67 -7.45
CA GLY A 51 -10.57 -9.11 -7.54
C GLY A 51 -9.49 -10.11 -7.93
N GLU A 52 -8.32 -9.58 -8.19
CA GLU A 52 -7.09 -10.35 -8.37
C GLU A 52 -6.32 -10.38 -7.04
N TRP A 53 -6.04 -11.56 -6.54
CA TRP A 53 -5.26 -11.76 -5.33
C TRP A 53 -3.83 -12.12 -5.66
N TRP A 54 -2.90 -11.52 -4.92
CA TRP A 54 -1.47 -11.72 -5.07
C TRP A 54 -0.83 -12.04 -3.74
N GLY A 55 0.10 -12.99 -3.75
CA GLY A 55 0.83 -13.42 -2.56
C GLY A 55 2.32 -13.48 -2.78
N GLY A 56 3.07 -13.07 -1.75
CA GLY A 56 4.50 -13.28 -1.63
C GLY A 56 4.78 -14.44 -0.69
N PHE A 57 5.65 -15.34 -1.13
CA PHE A 57 5.99 -16.58 -0.45
C PHE A 57 7.46 -16.59 -0.06
N LEU A 58 7.76 -16.98 1.16
CA LEU A 58 9.10 -17.21 1.67
C LEU A 58 9.24 -18.70 2.05
N GLY A 59 10.14 -19.43 1.39
CA GLY A 59 10.28 -20.85 1.64
C GLY A 59 9.02 -21.68 1.36
N GLY A 60 8.10 -21.17 0.55
CA GLY A 60 6.81 -21.82 0.24
C GLY A 60 5.64 -21.39 1.13
N GLU A 61 5.89 -20.66 2.21
CA GLU A 61 4.85 -20.10 3.07
C GLU A 61 4.37 -18.74 2.61
N LEU A 62 3.06 -18.47 2.67
CA LEU A 62 2.46 -17.18 2.35
C LEU A 62 2.75 -16.19 3.48
N VAL A 63 3.61 -15.19 3.21
CA VAL A 63 4.05 -14.21 4.23
C VAL A 63 3.49 -12.81 4.00
N VAL A 64 3.05 -12.49 2.78
CA VAL A 64 2.40 -11.23 2.45
C VAL A 64 1.36 -11.45 1.35
N CYS A 65 0.21 -10.80 1.44
CA CYS A 65 -0.76 -10.81 0.36
C CYS A 65 -1.58 -9.51 0.29
N CYS A 66 -2.15 -9.25 -0.87
CA CYS A 66 -3.11 -8.17 -1.09
C CYS A 66 -4.10 -8.53 -2.19
N ALA A 67 -5.22 -7.81 -2.22
CA ALA A 67 -6.20 -7.89 -3.29
C ALA A 67 -6.20 -6.60 -4.12
N CYS A 68 -6.29 -6.74 -5.44
CA CYS A 68 -6.52 -5.66 -6.38
C CYS A 68 -7.93 -5.80 -6.95
N VAL A 69 -8.82 -4.89 -6.61
CA VAL A 69 -10.24 -4.94 -7.03
C VAL A 69 -10.59 -3.80 -7.97
N PRO A 70 -11.51 -3.99 -8.92
CA PRO A 70 -12.04 -2.89 -9.72
C PRO A 70 -12.66 -1.83 -8.83
N ALA A 71 -12.45 -0.55 -9.15
CA ALA A 71 -13.06 0.53 -8.36
C ALA A 71 -14.59 0.51 -8.39
N ARG A 72 -15.18 -0.08 -9.43
CA ARG A 72 -16.64 -0.29 -9.58
C ARG A 72 -17.19 -1.48 -8.79
N SER A 73 -16.31 -2.28 -8.16
CA SER A 73 -16.74 -3.44 -7.36
C SER A 73 -17.82 -3.07 -6.36
N ALA A 74 -18.80 -3.94 -6.18
CA ALA A 74 -19.88 -3.78 -5.21
C ALA A 74 -19.48 -4.08 -3.77
N THR A 75 -18.26 -4.55 -3.53
CA THR A 75 -17.77 -4.85 -2.18
C THR A 75 -17.81 -3.62 -1.28
N PRO A 76 -18.15 -3.79 0.02
CA PRO A 76 -18.20 -2.69 0.98
C PRO A 76 -16.89 -1.88 1.03
N GLN A 77 -15.75 -2.55 0.83
CA GLN A 77 -14.43 -1.94 0.82
C GLN A 77 -14.24 -1.00 -0.37
N ALA A 78 -14.57 -1.45 -1.58
CA ALA A 78 -14.49 -0.61 -2.77
C ALA A 78 -15.49 0.56 -2.69
N ALA A 79 -16.69 0.31 -2.15
CA ALA A 79 -17.69 1.36 -1.92
C ALA A 79 -17.20 2.44 -0.94
N ALA A 80 -16.59 2.04 0.17
CA ALA A 80 -16.01 2.96 1.14
C ALA A 80 -14.87 3.81 0.53
N LEU A 81 -13.99 3.18 -0.26
CA LEU A 81 -12.91 3.88 -0.97
C LEU A 81 -13.44 4.87 -2.01
N ARG A 82 -14.46 4.49 -2.77
CA ARG A 82 -15.12 5.41 -3.72
C ARG A 82 -15.73 6.62 -3.01
N GLY A 83 -16.41 6.39 -1.89
CA GLY A 83 -17.01 7.47 -1.11
C GLY A 83 -15.99 8.45 -0.49
N ALA A 84 -14.76 8.00 -0.28
CA ALA A 84 -13.69 8.84 0.28
C ALA A 84 -12.98 9.71 -0.78
N LEU A 85 -13.15 9.42 -2.07
CA LEU A 85 -12.48 10.10 -3.16
C LEU A 85 -13.45 10.96 -3.96
N ALA A 86 -12.99 12.14 -4.40
CA ALA A 86 -13.75 12.94 -5.35
C ALA A 86 -13.87 12.19 -6.70
N PRO A 87 -15.00 12.31 -7.41
CA PRO A 87 -15.24 11.57 -8.67
C PRO A 87 -14.10 11.73 -9.70
N ALA A 88 -13.53 12.93 -9.81
CA ALA A 88 -12.43 13.22 -10.73
C ALA A 88 -11.09 12.52 -10.34
N ARG A 89 -11.01 11.94 -9.12
CA ARG A 89 -9.82 11.26 -8.60
C ARG A 89 -10.03 9.75 -8.47
N LEU A 90 -11.15 9.23 -8.93
CA LEU A 90 -11.42 7.79 -8.85
C LEU A 90 -10.43 7.03 -9.72
N PRO A 91 -9.69 6.06 -9.14
CA PRO A 91 -8.84 5.16 -9.91
C PRO A 91 -9.70 4.10 -10.62
N ALA A 92 -9.09 3.36 -11.54
CA ALA A 92 -9.74 2.20 -12.13
C ALA A 92 -9.78 1.00 -11.17
N ARG A 93 -8.81 0.92 -10.27
CA ARG A 93 -8.63 -0.18 -9.32
C ARG A 93 -8.21 0.31 -7.94
N PHE A 94 -8.56 -0.47 -6.92
CA PHE A 94 -8.07 -0.30 -5.56
C PHE A 94 -7.18 -1.47 -5.17
N LEU A 95 -6.01 -1.16 -4.60
CA LEU A 95 -5.22 -2.12 -3.87
C LEU A 95 -5.68 -2.08 -2.41
N LEU A 96 -6.30 -3.18 -1.98
CA LEU A 96 -6.80 -3.29 -0.62
C LEU A 96 -5.65 -3.51 0.36
N PRO A 97 -5.85 -3.17 1.65
CA PRO A 97 -4.78 -3.23 2.62
C PRO A 97 -4.06 -4.58 2.59
N PRO A 98 -2.73 -4.60 2.36
CA PRO A 98 -1.98 -5.84 2.37
C PRO A 98 -1.96 -6.45 3.77
N ALA A 99 -1.95 -7.77 3.89
CA ALA A 99 -1.65 -8.49 5.10
C ALA A 99 -0.24 -9.04 5.00
N ALA A 100 0.53 -8.98 6.08
CA ALA A 100 1.90 -9.49 6.13
C ALA A 100 2.25 -10.01 7.52
N THR A 101 2.96 -11.14 7.59
CA THR A 101 3.63 -11.58 8.81
C THR A 101 4.76 -10.62 9.17
N PRO A 102 5.34 -10.68 10.39
CA PRO A 102 6.54 -9.90 10.72
C PRO A 102 7.66 -10.09 9.68
N GLU A 103 7.93 -11.32 9.26
CA GLU A 103 8.92 -11.66 8.24
C GLU A 103 8.52 -11.11 6.86
N GLY A 104 7.23 -11.21 6.52
CA GLY A 104 6.68 -10.71 5.25
C GLY A 104 6.77 -9.20 5.09
N ARG A 105 6.80 -8.46 6.21
CA ARG A 105 6.97 -6.99 6.19
C ARG A 105 8.32 -6.58 5.62
N ALA A 106 9.38 -7.30 5.94
CA ALA A 106 10.72 -7.06 5.38
C ALA A 106 10.77 -7.24 3.85
N PHE A 107 9.79 -7.93 3.27
CA PHE A 107 9.67 -8.14 1.83
C PHE A 107 8.56 -7.30 1.17
N ALA A 108 7.87 -6.44 1.93
CA ALA A 108 6.71 -5.69 1.43
C ALA A 108 7.09 -4.79 0.23
N GLY A 109 8.19 -4.06 0.29
CA GLY A 109 8.67 -3.22 -0.80
C GLY A 109 8.97 -4.03 -2.05
N ARG A 110 9.70 -5.14 -1.90
CA ARG A 110 9.99 -6.06 -3.02
C ARG A 110 8.72 -6.69 -3.59
N PHE A 111 7.78 -7.09 -2.73
CA PHE A 111 6.48 -7.61 -3.15
C PHE A 111 5.72 -6.59 -4.00
N LEU A 112 5.61 -5.36 -3.51
CA LEU A 112 4.89 -4.28 -4.20
C LEU A 112 5.59 -3.88 -5.50
N SER A 113 6.93 -3.85 -5.55
CA SER A 113 7.68 -3.57 -6.77
C SER A 113 7.41 -4.62 -7.85
N LEU A 114 7.52 -5.91 -7.51
CA LEU A 114 7.22 -7.01 -8.44
C LEU A 114 5.75 -7.03 -8.86
N LEU A 115 4.85 -6.62 -7.98
CA LEU A 115 3.44 -6.45 -8.30
C LEU A 115 3.24 -5.26 -9.25
N GLY A 116 4.01 -4.19 -9.05
CA GLY A 116 4.02 -2.99 -9.87
C GLY A 116 4.26 -3.27 -11.34
N GLU A 117 5.27 -4.03 -11.64
CA GLU A 117 5.61 -4.44 -13.02
C GLU A 117 4.43 -5.11 -13.75
N ARG A 118 3.55 -5.76 -13.01
CA ARG A 118 2.42 -6.53 -13.55
C ARG A 118 1.11 -5.75 -13.59
N LEU A 119 0.82 -4.98 -12.54
CA LEU A 119 -0.49 -4.32 -12.38
C LEU A 119 -0.53 -2.87 -12.87
N TRP A 120 0.60 -2.17 -12.85
CA TRP A 120 0.69 -0.76 -13.27
C TRP A 120 2.00 -0.46 -14.01
N PRO A 121 2.20 -1.04 -15.18
CA PRO A 121 3.41 -0.75 -15.96
C PRO A 121 3.55 0.77 -16.19
N PRO A 122 4.79 1.30 -16.26
CA PRO A 122 5.07 2.75 -16.33
C PRO A 122 4.30 3.53 -17.42
N CYS A 123 3.89 2.86 -18.47
CA CYS A 123 3.12 3.44 -19.59
C CYS A 123 1.62 3.25 -19.46
N ALA A 124 1.11 2.94 -18.25
CA ALA A 124 -0.32 2.71 -18.07
C ALA A 124 -1.13 3.98 -18.36
N SER A 125 -2.15 3.86 -19.18
CA SER A 125 -3.11 4.94 -19.46
C SER A 125 -3.82 5.38 -18.17
N PRO A 126 -4.39 6.62 -18.11
CA PRO A 126 -5.19 7.08 -16.98
C PRO A 126 -6.27 6.11 -16.51
N GLU A 127 -6.79 5.30 -17.43
CA GLU A 127 -7.80 4.26 -17.18
C GLU A 127 -7.29 3.10 -16.31
N LYS A 128 -5.97 2.98 -16.16
CA LYS A 128 -5.32 1.97 -15.29
C LYS A 128 -4.86 2.52 -13.95
N ARG A 129 -5.36 3.71 -13.55
CA ARG A 129 -5.01 4.30 -12.25
C ARG A 129 -5.36 3.35 -11.12
N LEU A 130 -4.43 3.25 -10.17
CA LEU A 130 -4.55 2.47 -8.96
C LEU A 130 -4.48 3.40 -7.75
N ALA A 131 -5.22 3.11 -6.70
CA ALA A 131 -4.98 3.69 -5.37
C ALA A 131 -4.89 2.57 -4.34
N ALA A 132 -3.90 2.66 -3.47
CA ALA A 132 -3.75 1.76 -2.34
C ALA A 132 -4.32 2.40 -1.08
N ALA A 133 -4.98 1.59 -0.24
CA ALA A 133 -5.47 1.99 1.07
C ALA A 133 -4.72 1.24 2.16
N VAL A 134 -4.20 1.97 3.17
CA VAL A 134 -3.46 1.39 4.30
C VAL A 134 -4.02 1.95 5.61
N PRO A 135 -4.48 1.12 6.57
CA PRO A 135 -4.99 1.60 7.84
C PRO A 135 -3.91 2.36 8.62
N VAL A 136 -4.25 3.51 9.21
CA VAL A 136 -3.30 4.33 9.98
C VAL A 136 -2.68 3.56 11.14
N LYS A 137 -3.46 2.76 11.87
CA LYS A 137 -2.95 1.96 13.02
C LYS A 137 -1.86 0.96 12.66
N THR A 138 -1.93 0.38 11.46
CA THR A 138 -0.95 -0.60 10.97
C THR A 138 -0.05 -0.02 9.90
N GLY A 139 -0.28 1.22 9.52
CA GLY A 139 0.34 1.89 8.39
C GLY A 139 1.85 1.99 8.50
N GLY A 140 2.37 2.36 9.66
CA GLY A 140 3.81 2.52 9.85
C GLY A 140 4.64 1.27 9.48
N LEU A 141 4.06 0.09 9.61
CA LEU A 141 4.73 -1.19 9.32
C LEU A 141 4.70 -1.59 7.83
N LEU A 142 3.85 -0.94 7.03
CA LEU A 142 3.66 -1.26 5.61
C LEU A 142 3.97 -0.07 4.71
N LEU A 143 3.90 1.15 5.24
CA LEU A 143 4.15 2.36 4.47
C LEU A 143 5.56 2.40 3.90
N ASP A 144 6.57 1.92 4.64
CA ASP A 144 7.94 1.80 4.14
C ASP A 144 7.98 0.99 2.84
N GLY A 145 7.37 -0.18 2.83
CA GLY A 145 7.30 -1.01 1.64
C GLY A 145 6.61 -0.33 0.46
N PHE A 146 5.59 0.50 0.72
CA PHE A 146 4.95 1.29 -0.34
C PHE A 146 5.86 2.40 -0.85
N PHE A 147 6.55 3.12 0.04
CA PHE A 147 7.50 4.17 -0.36
C PHE A 147 8.72 3.58 -1.08
N GLU A 148 9.26 2.44 -0.64
CA GLU A 148 10.32 1.70 -1.35
C GLU A 148 9.89 1.30 -2.76
N ALA A 149 8.62 0.93 -2.94
CA ALA A 149 8.04 0.65 -4.26
C ALA A 149 7.67 1.92 -5.05
N GLY A 150 8.02 3.11 -4.55
CA GLY A 150 7.82 4.39 -5.21
C GLY A 150 6.40 4.97 -5.12
N PHE A 151 5.55 4.42 -4.25
CA PHE A 151 4.23 5.02 -4.00
C PHE A 151 4.36 6.34 -3.27
N THR A 152 3.37 7.21 -3.47
CA THR A 152 3.25 8.48 -2.76
C THR A 152 1.93 8.56 -2.02
N LEU A 153 1.96 9.02 -0.77
CA LEU A 153 0.79 9.31 0.02
C LEU A 153 0.20 10.66 -0.43
N PHE A 154 -1.09 10.68 -0.76
CA PHE A 154 -1.77 11.88 -1.23
C PHE A 154 -3.01 12.28 -0.42
N LEU A 155 -3.51 11.41 0.45
CA LEU A 155 -4.72 11.67 1.22
C LEU A 155 -4.79 10.83 2.48
N VAL A 156 -5.40 11.38 3.53
CA VAL A 156 -5.84 10.64 4.73
C VAL A 156 -7.35 10.82 4.85
N ARG A 157 -8.09 9.73 4.94
CA ARG A 157 -9.55 9.76 5.08
C ARG A 157 -10.05 8.65 6.00
N PRO A 158 -11.13 8.91 6.74
CA PRO A 158 -11.86 7.83 7.42
C PRO A 158 -12.50 6.92 6.35
N LEU A 159 -12.25 5.62 6.48
CA LEU A 159 -12.89 4.57 5.70
C LEU A 159 -13.53 3.61 6.68
N ALA A 160 -14.52 2.86 6.27
CA ALA A 160 -15.22 1.84 7.05
C ALA A 160 -15.12 2.00 8.59
N ALA A 161 -16.20 2.13 9.30
CA ALA A 161 -16.26 2.34 10.75
C ALA A 161 -15.47 3.57 11.26
N LEU A 162 -15.35 4.64 10.45
CA LEU A 162 -14.72 5.93 10.79
C LEU A 162 -13.22 5.85 11.13
N ARG A 163 -12.53 4.76 10.77
CA ARG A 163 -11.09 4.65 10.97
C ARG A 163 -10.33 5.35 9.86
N PRO A 164 -9.27 6.11 10.20
CA PRO A 164 -8.46 6.77 9.19
C PRO A 164 -7.59 5.77 8.42
N HIS A 165 -7.49 6.00 7.09
CA HIS A 165 -6.61 5.29 6.19
C HIS A 165 -5.73 6.26 5.42
N TYR A 166 -4.51 5.84 5.16
CA TYR A 166 -3.62 6.44 4.19
C TYR A 166 -3.98 5.96 2.79
N LEU A 167 -4.14 6.91 1.86
CA LEU A 167 -4.38 6.61 0.45
C LEU A 167 -3.15 6.98 -0.36
N LEU A 168 -2.62 5.99 -1.08
CA LEU A 168 -1.38 6.11 -1.84
C LEU A 168 -1.63 5.86 -3.32
N THR A 169 -0.82 6.49 -4.16
CA THR A 169 -0.80 6.29 -5.61
C THR A 169 0.56 5.74 -6.03
N PRO A 170 0.61 4.80 -7.03
CA PRO A 170 1.86 4.24 -7.52
C PRO A 170 2.72 5.27 -8.25
N PRO A 171 4.00 4.97 -8.47
CA PRO A 171 4.92 5.84 -9.20
C PRO A 171 4.44 6.12 -10.63
N GLY A 172 4.79 7.27 -11.16
CA GLY A 172 4.46 7.69 -12.54
C GLY A 172 3.09 8.31 -12.74
N LEU A 173 2.20 8.32 -11.74
CA LEU A 173 0.91 9.02 -11.83
C LEU A 173 0.99 10.49 -11.39
N ARG A 174 2.08 10.94 -10.80
CA ARG A 174 2.44 12.34 -10.71
C ARG A 174 3.47 12.61 -11.80
N GLN A 175 3.07 13.29 -12.85
CA GLN A 175 4.04 13.98 -13.68
C GLN A 175 4.71 15.04 -12.78
N PRO A 176 6.05 15.00 -12.57
CA PRO A 176 6.73 16.22 -12.19
C PRO A 176 6.38 17.26 -13.24
N ALA A 177 6.12 18.49 -12.83
CA ALA A 177 6.04 19.60 -13.76
C ALA A 177 7.27 19.53 -14.68
N PRO A 178 7.13 19.75 -16.02
CA PRO A 178 8.24 19.67 -16.94
C PRO A 178 9.32 20.68 -16.55
N GLY A 179 10.38 20.19 -15.99
CA GLY A 179 11.53 20.93 -15.44
C GLY A 179 12.17 20.03 -14.39
N THR A 180 13.44 19.69 -14.56
CA THR A 180 14.24 18.99 -13.53
C THR A 180 14.11 19.80 -12.24
N PRO A 181 13.49 19.26 -11.17
CA PRO A 181 13.40 19.99 -9.92
C PRO A 181 14.84 20.19 -9.41
N ASN A 182 15.25 21.43 -9.31
CA ASN A 182 16.40 21.81 -8.51
C ASN A 182 16.10 21.28 -7.10
N GLU A 183 16.99 20.53 -6.47
CA GLU A 183 16.74 19.97 -5.13
C GLU A 183 16.37 21.06 -4.11
N ASP A 184 16.82 22.29 -4.32
CA ASP A 184 16.48 23.48 -3.54
C ASP A 184 15.03 23.98 -3.80
N ALA A 185 14.35 23.48 -4.82
CA ALA A 185 13.00 23.85 -5.18
C ALA A 185 11.90 23.00 -4.52
N VAL A 186 12.26 22.09 -3.61
CA VAL A 186 11.31 21.21 -2.92
C VAL A 186 11.21 21.56 -1.44
N ARG A 187 10.04 22.02 -1.01
CA ARG A 187 9.77 22.20 0.42
C ARG A 187 9.54 20.86 1.09
N ARG A 188 10.35 20.55 2.12
CA ARG A 188 10.28 19.33 2.91
C ARG A 188 9.83 19.62 4.33
N VAL A 189 8.94 18.77 4.86
CA VAL A 189 8.44 18.84 6.25
C VAL A 189 8.41 17.43 6.81
N HIS A 190 8.82 17.25 8.07
CA HIS A 190 8.75 16.00 8.79
C HIS A 190 7.69 16.11 9.89
N ILE A 191 6.76 15.18 9.89
CA ILE A 191 5.63 15.18 10.85
C ILE A 191 5.54 13.80 11.50
N PRO A 192 5.39 13.71 12.83
CA PRO A 192 5.13 12.43 13.49
C PRO A 192 3.97 11.69 12.81
N LEU A 193 4.15 10.41 12.52
CA LEU A 193 3.13 9.61 11.84
C LEU A 193 1.81 9.55 12.62
N ALA A 194 1.89 9.67 13.95
CA ALA A 194 0.74 9.70 14.85
C ALA A 194 -0.11 10.98 14.71
N ASP A 195 0.47 12.09 14.23
CA ASP A 195 -0.25 13.35 14.03
C ASP A 195 -0.98 13.37 12.67
N THR A 196 -2.01 12.54 12.58
CA THR A 196 -2.80 12.39 11.34
C THR A 196 -3.51 13.68 10.93
N LEU A 197 -3.77 14.59 11.87
CA LEU A 197 -4.40 15.89 11.58
C LEU A 197 -3.43 16.81 10.85
N ALA A 198 -2.20 16.94 11.34
CA ALA A 198 -1.16 17.73 10.67
C ALA A 198 -0.84 17.14 9.29
N VAL A 199 -0.72 15.81 9.19
CA VAL A 199 -0.53 15.12 7.92
C VAL A 199 -1.66 15.47 6.94
N SER A 200 -2.92 15.34 7.35
CA SER A 200 -4.08 15.65 6.49
C SER A 200 -4.05 17.09 5.98
N ARG A 201 -3.79 18.06 6.85
CA ARG A 201 -3.72 19.49 6.48
C ARG A 201 -2.62 19.77 5.45
N LEU A 202 -1.45 19.16 5.61
CA LEU A 202 -0.35 19.35 4.65
C LEU A 202 -0.66 18.72 3.30
N LEU A 203 -1.27 17.53 3.29
CA LEU A 203 -1.72 16.89 2.05
C LEU A 203 -2.76 17.73 1.31
N GLU A 204 -3.68 18.38 2.03
CA GLU A 204 -4.66 19.35 1.47
C GLU A 204 -3.96 20.59 0.89
N GLN A 205 -2.82 21.01 1.44
CA GLN A 205 -1.98 22.10 0.91
C GLN A 205 -1.10 21.65 -0.29
N GLY A 206 -1.25 20.44 -0.80
CA GLY A 206 -0.53 19.93 -1.96
C GLY A 206 0.79 19.24 -1.66
N PHE A 207 1.12 19.00 -0.40
CA PHE A 207 2.23 18.09 -0.04
C PHE A 207 1.87 16.66 -0.39
N CYS A 208 2.89 15.80 -0.51
CA CYS A 208 2.73 14.35 -0.61
C CYS A 208 3.75 13.65 0.29
N GLY A 209 3.34 12.54 0.90
CA GLY A 209 4.24 11.70 1.68
C GLY A 209 5.10 10.82 0.77
N THR A 210 6.40 10.77 1.03
CA THR A 210 7.38 10.09 0.17
C THR A 210 8.27 9.11 0.91
N ALA A 211 8.40 9.23 2.22
CA ALA A 211 9.21 8.32 3.04
C ALA A 211 8.80 8.34 4.51
N LEU A 212 9.19 7.31 5.24
CA LEU A 212 9.22 7.29 6.70
C LEU A 212 10.65 7.48 7.20
N TYR A 213 10.76 8.04 8.40
CA TYR A 213 12.00 8.18 9.14
C TYR A 213 11.77 7.83 10.60
N GLU A 214 12.84 7.52 11.27
CA GLU A 214 12.89 7.54 12.73
C GLU A 214 13.05 9.00 13.18
N GLY A 215 12.04 9.52 13.88
CA GLY A 215 12.10 10.86 14.48
C GLY A 215 13.13 10.95 15.61
N ALA A 216 13.43 12.16 16.06
CA ALA A 216 14.40 12.40 17.12
C ALA A 216 14.02 11.73 18.48
N ASP A 217 12.74 11.42 18.66
CA ASP A 217 12.17 10.72 19.80
C ASP A 217 12.06 9.20 19.60
N GLY A 218 12.63 8.65 18.53
CA GLY A 218 12.52 7.25 18.13
C GLY A 218 11.14 6.84 17.59
N GLN A 219 10.22 7.80 17.39
CA GLN A 219 8.92 7.54 16.81
C GLN A 219 8.94 7.71 15.28
N PRO A 220 8.14 6.93 14.55
CA PRO A 220 8.08 7.08 13.10
C PRO A 220 7.53 8.46 12.70
N ALA A 221 8.24 9.12 11.80
CA ALA A 221 7.87 10.40 11.21
C ALA A 221 7.74 10.27 9.69
N LEU A 222 6.77 10.96 9.12
CA LEU A 222 6.48 11.00 7.69
C LEU A 222 7.19 12.19 7.06
N ARG A 223 7.94 11.96 5.97
CA ARG A 223 8.44 13.02 5.12
C ARG A 223 7.37 13.42 4.12
N LEU A 224 7.02 14.69 4.16
CA LEU A 224 6.10 15.33 3.23
C LEU A 224 6.88 16.30 2.34
N GLU A 225 6.64 16.24 1.04
CA GLU A 225 7.31 17.05 0.04
C GLU A 225 6.29 17.80 -0.83
N ARG A 226 6.60 19.04 -1.18
CA ARG A 226 5.85 19.83 -2.15
C ARG A 226 6.82 20.58 -3.05
N PRO A 227 6.68 20.47 -4.39
CA PRO A 227 7.42 21.34 -5.30
C PRO A 227 7.12 22.79 -4.98
N ASN A 228 8.13 23.67 -4.96
CA ASN A 228 7.88 25.09 -4.88
C ASN A 228 7.13 25.54 -6.15
N PRO A 229 6.14 26.43 -6.03
CA PRO A 229 5.56 27.04 -7.20
C PRO A 229 6.66 27.79 -7.96
N ALA A 230 6.71 27.57 -9.26
CA ALA A 230 7.60 28.29 -10.16
C ALA A 230 7.25 29.78 -10.22
#